data_cd7887e0330aa27d891ee95b5ece0aff
#
_entry.id   cd7887e0330aa27d891ee95b5ece0aff
#
_cell.length_a   1.000
_cell.length_b   1.000
_cell.length_c   1.000
_cell.angle_alpha   90.00
_cell.angle_beta   90.00
_cell.angle_gamma   90.00
#
_symmetry.space_group_name_H-M   'P 1'
#
loop_
_entity.id
_entity.type
_entity.pdbx_description
1 polymer ?
#
loop_
_entity_poly.entity_id
_entity_poly.type
_entity_poly.pdbx_seq_one_letter_code
_entity_poly.pdbx_strand_id
1 'polypeptide(L)'
;MTTTMSYRLQRYGKCLALGAMPSLVYILQGVRKKYASPLKPFTLYSKDAQFPVLCRPNTSDIDVFDQIFVGREYRCLDEAADVGLIIDCGANVGYSSAYLLSRFRHARVIAIEPDSTNFAMLEENLTPYGDRAQAIRSAVWSHPTGLVLSEETFGNGLEWSRTVRETREGETPTMMAIDIGTLFDNSGCERISILKVDIEGAEKVVFASNFERWIDKVDNLVIELHSDECRSVFMAAIAGQGFVLSECDELTVCRRQP
;
A
#
# COMPACT_ATOMS: atom_id res chain seq x y z
N MET A 1 20.74 -21.76 -11.91
CA MET A 1 19.77 -21.79 -13.04
C MET A 1 18.45 -22.49 -12.73
N THR A 2 18.38 -23.40 -11.78
CA THR A 2 17.17 -24.16 -11.39
C THR A 2 16.15 -23.39 -10.56
N THR A 3 16.56 -22.41 -9.75
CA THR A 3 15.68 -21.62 -8.88
C THR A 3 14.75 -20.67 -9.67
N THR A 4 15.24 -20.08 -10.74
CA THR A 4 14.47 -19.13 -11.57
C THR A 4 13.34 -19.80 -12.37
N MET A 5 13.51 -21.05 -12.75
CA MET A 5 12.53 -21.80 -13.53
C MET A 5 11.38 -22.32 -12.66
N SER A 6 11.69 -22.74 -11.42
CA SER A 6 10.68 -23.15 -10.43
C SER A 6 9.79 -21.98 -10.01
N TYR A 7 10.39 -20.80 -9.77
CA TYR A 7 9.64 -19.58 -9.43
C TYR A 7 8.69 -19.15 -10.55
N ARG A 8 9.15 -19.18 -11.81
CA ARG A 8 8.31 -18.85 -12.97
C ARG A 8 7.15 -19.83 -13.15
N LEU A 9 7.35 -21.13 -12.95
CA LEU A 9 6.28 -22.13 -13.05
C LEU A 9 5.25 -21.98 -11.93
N GLN A 10 5.68 -21.67 -10.71
CA GLN A 10 4.78 -21.35 -9.59
C GLN A 10 3.97 -20.08 -9.87
N ARG A 11 4.60 -19.05 -10.42
CA ARG A 11 3.96 -17.80 -10.83
C ARG A 11 2.86 -18.04 -11.87
N TYR A 12 3.13 -18.83 -12.93
CA TYR A 12 2.13 -19.15 -13.96
C TYR A 12 0.97 -20.00 -13.42
N GLY A 13 1.21 -20.90 -12.48
CA GLY A 13 0.15 -21.66 -11.81
C GLY A 13 -0.79 -20.77 -10.99
N LYS A 14 -0.23 -19.75 -10.31
CA LYS A 14 -1.02 -18.77 -9.55
C LYS A 14 -1.79 -17.79 -10.44
N CYS A 15 -1.34 -17.51 -11.67
CA CYS A 15 -2.04 -16.60 -12.60
C CYS A 15 -3.48 -17.01 -12.90
N LEU A 16 -3.83 -18.29 -12.77
CA LEU A 16 -5.22 -18.75 -12.92
C LEU A 16 -6.16 -18.10 -11.88
N ALA A 17 -5.63 -17.59 -10.78
CA ALA A 17 -6.38 -16.80 -9.79
C ALA A 17 -6.95 -15.51 -10.36
N LEU A 18 -6.33 -14.94 -11.39
CA LEU A 18 -6.80 -13.72 -12.07
C LEU A 18 -8.09 -13.95 -12.89
N GLY A 19 -8.40 -15.22 -13.24
CA GLY A 19 -9.44 -15.60 -14.22
C GLY A 19 -8.83 -15.91 -15.59
N ALA A 20 -9.53 -16.66 -16.45
CA ALA A 20 -8.97 -17.21 -17.70
C ALA A 20 -8.46 -16.14 -18.67
N MET A 21 -9.29 -15.14 -19.02
CA MET A 21 -8.91 -14.06 -19.94
C MET A 21 -7.85 -13.11 -19.33
N PRO A 22 -8.00 -12.63 -18.07
CA PRO A 22 -6.96 -11.87 -17.41
C PRO A 22 -5.60 -12.58 -17.35
N SER A 23 -5.58 -13.88 -17.07
CA SER A 23 -4.35 -14.68 -17.05
C SER A 23 -3.65 -14.69 -18.41
N LEU A 24 -4.41 -14.83 -19.50
CA LEU A 24 -3.86 -14.80 -20.86
C LEU A 24 -3.23 -13.42 -21.16
N VAL A 25 -3.95 -12.35 -20.85
CA VAL A 25 -3.45 -10.97 -21.03
C VAL A 25 -2.18 -10.75 -20.23
N TYR A 26 -2.16 -11.16 -18.95
CA TYR A 26 -1.00 -11.05 -18.07
C TYR A 26 0.23 -11.78 -18.63
N ILE A 27 0.07 -13.02 -19.09
CA ILE A 27 1.16 -13.81 -19.72
C ILE A 27 1.66 -13.13 -20.99
N LEU A 28 0.75 -12.67 -21.86
CA LEU A 28 1.12 -11.96 -23.09
C LEU A 28 1.86 -10.66 -22.82
N GLN A 29 1.45 -9.89 -21.80
CA GLN A 29 2.15 -8.67 -21.38
C GLN A 29 3.51 -8.97 -20.78
N GLY A 30 3.66 -10.06 -20.00
CA GLY A 30 4.95 -10.54 -19.50
C GLY A 30 5.94 -10.90 -20.61
N VAL A 31 5.43 -11.46 -21.73
CA VAL A 31 6.24 -11.72 -22.94
C VAL A 31 6.55 -10.41 -23.68
N ARG A 32 5.56 -9.53 -23.81
CA ARG A 32 5.68 -8.24 -24.48
C ARG A 32 6.64 -7.28 -23.77
N LYS A 33 6.75 -7.35 -22.44
CA LYS A 33 7.76 -6.61 -21.62
C LYS A 33 9.18 -6.74 -22.22
N LYS A 34 9.45 -7.85 -22.92
CA LYS A 34 10.77 -8.14 -23.52
C LYS A 34 10.98 -7.47 -24.87
N TYR A 35 9.91 -7.04 -25.56
CA TYR A 35 9.94 -6.60 -26.97
C TYR A 35 9.20 -5.29 -27.25
N ALA A 36 8.51 -4.70 -26.27
CA ALA A 36 7.70 -3.49 -26.47
C ALA A 36 8.49 -2.21 -26.20
N SER A 37 8.08 -1.14 -26.85
CA SER A 37 8.57 0.21 -26.57
C SER A 37 8.38 0.57 -25.08
N PRO A 38 9.40 1.07 -24.40
CA PRO A 38 9.42 1.28 -22.94
C PRO A 38 8.52 2.44 -22.45
N LEU A 39 7.72 3.06 -23.30
CA LEU A 39 7.19 4.40 -23.04
C LEU A 39 5.67 4.47 -22.78
N LYS A 40 4.92 3.36 -22.85
CA LYS A 40 3.45 3.43 -22.62
C LYS A 40 3.00 2.40 -21.59
N PRO A 41 2.28 2.83 -20.56
CA PRO A 41 1.60 1.92 -19.65
C PRO A 41 0.72 0.94 -20.42
N PHE A 42 0.58 -0.25 -19.89
CA PHE A 42 -0.31 -1.28 -20.41
C PHE A 42 -1.32 -1.71 -19.37
N THR A 43 -2.43 -2.22 -19.80
CA THR A 43 -3.56 -2.58 -18.95
C THR A 43 -3.43 -4.01 -18.44
N LEU A 44 -3.65 -4.21 -17.15
CA LEU A 44 -3.79 -5.51 -16.51
C LEU A 44 -5.21 -5.68 -15.96
N TYR A 45 -5.64 -6.93 -15.88
CA TYR A 45 -6.98 -7.31 -15.45
C TYR A 45 -6.90 -8.35 -14.35
N SER A 46 -7.79 -8.24 -13.38
CA SER A 46 -8.02 -9.25 -12.34
C SER A 46 -9.50 -9.37 -12.05
N LYS A 47 -9.97 -10.57 -11.70
CA LYS A 47 -11.34 -10.77 -11.21
C LYS A 47 -11.59 -10.08 -9.86
N ASP A 48 -10.50 -9.83 -9.11
CA ASP A 48 -10.52 -9.19 -7.81
C ASP A 48 -10.40 -7.65 -7.92
N ALA A 49 -10.32 -7.10 -9.15
CA ALA A 49 -10.38 -5.68 -9.44
C ALA A 49 -11.65 -5.32 -10.23
N GLN A 50 -12.40 -4.33 -9.76
CA GLN A 50 -13.63 -3.86 -10.44
C GLN A 50 -13.31 -3.23 -11.78
N PHE A 51 -12.19 -2.54 -11.88
CA PHE A 51 -11.70 -1.89 -13.10
C PHE A 51 -10.30 -2.39 -13.44
N PRO A 52 -9.93 -2.37 -14.72
CA PRO A 52 -8.56 -2.65 -15.14
C PRO A 52 -7.59 -1.67 -14.51
N VAL A 53 -6.36 -2.13 -14.24
CA VAL A 53 -5.29 -1.28 -13.72
C VAL A 53 -4.18 -1.08 -14.74
N LEU A 54 -3.56 0.09 -14.72
CA LEU A 54 -2.43 0.44 -15.57
C LEU A 54 -1.12 0.03 -14.89
N CYS A 55 -0.19 -0.46 -15.70
CA CYS A 55 1.12 -0.94 -15.29
C CYS A 55 2.19 -0.28 -16.16
N ARG A 56 3.19 0.34 -15.57
CA ARG A 56 4.33 0.92 -16.28
C ARG A 56 5.30 -0.18 -16.70
N PRO A 57 5.82 -0.15 -17.93
CA PRO A 57 6.85 -1.08 -18.35
C PRO A 57 8.19 -0.77 -17.65
N ASN A 58 8.98 -1.80 -17.37
CA ASN A 58 10.33 -1.69 -16.77
C ASN A 58 10.38 -1.08 -15.35
N THR A 59 9.28 -1.14 -14.61
CA THR A 59 9.19 -0.78 -13.20
C THR A 59 8.83 -2.01 -12.36
N SER A 60 8.73 -1.82 -11.05
CA SER A 60 8.23 -2.83 -10.10
C SER A 60 6.72 -3.05 -10.16
N ASP A 61 5.96 -2.25 -10.93
CA ASP A 61 4.50 -2.32 -10.96
C ASP A 61 3.96 -3.73 -11.21
N ILE A 62 4.62 -4.50 -12.11
CA ILE A 62 4.20 -5.87 -12.40
C ILE A 62 4.39 -6.80 -11.20
N ASP A 63 5.41 -6.56 -10.38
CA ASP A 63 5.69 -7.36 -9.21
C ASP A 63 4.70 -7.03 -8.09
N VAL A 64 4.35 -5.75 -7.93
CA VAL A 64 3.28 -5.29 -7.03
C VAL A 64 1.92 -5.82 -7.48
N PHE A 65 1.64 -5.86 -8.79
CA PHE A 65 0.43 -6.50 -9.31
C PHE A 65 0.37 -7.99 -8.96
N ASP A 66 1.49 -8.71 -9.10
CA ASP A 66 1.58 -10.11 -8.72
C ASP A 66 1.29 -10.34 -7.25
N GLN A 67 1.88 -9.52 -6.40
CA GLN A 67 1.74 -9.58 -4.95
C GLN A 67 0.27 -9.39 -4.55
N ILE A 68 -0.38 -8.35 -5.05
CA ILE A 68 -1.74 -7.98 -4.65
C ILE A 68 -2.82 -8.86 -5.31
N PHE A 69 -2.74 -9.10 -6.63
CA PHE A 69 -3.83 -9.75 -7.35
C PHE A 69 -3.59 -11.23 -7.65
N VAL A 70 -2.34 -11.68 -7.79
CA VAL A 70 -2.02 -13.10 -7.98
C VAL A 70 -1.78 -13.78 -6.65
N GLY A 71 -0.97 -13.16 -5.77
CA GLY A 71 -0.71 -13.62 -4.40
C GLY A 71 -1.91 -13.41 -3.48
N ARG A 72 -2.76 -12.42 -3.77
CA ARG A 72 -3.90 -12.02 -2.92
C ARG A 72 -3.43 -11.65 -1.52
N GLU A 73 -2.43 -10.81 -1.45
CA GLU A 73 -1.78 -10.41 -0.20
C GLU A 73 -2.77 -9.89 0.84
N TYR A 74 -3.73 -9.04 0.43
CA TYR A 74 -4.75 -8.47 1.33
C TYR A 74 -5.98 -9.36 1.55
N ARG A 75 -5.93 -10.66 1.17
CA ARG A 75 -7.06 -11.62 1.38
C ARG A 75 -7.47 -11.75 2.84
N CYS A 76 -6.55 -11.50 3.76
CA CYS A 76 -6.82 -11.49 5.18
C CYS A 76 -7.88 -10.45 5.60
N LEU A 77 -8.13 -9.44 4.77
CA LEU A 77 -9.16 -8.41 5.01
C LEU A 77 -10.51 -8.74 4.35
N ASP A 78 -10.59 -9.77 3.51
CA ASP A 78 -11.80 -10.09 2.72
C ASP A 78 -13.06 -10.31 3.58
N GLU A 79 -12.90 -10.68 4.84
CA GLU A 79 -14.00 -10.95 5.77
C GLU A 79 -14.33 -9.74 6.68
N ALA A 80 -13.67 -8.59 6.49
CA ALA A 80 -13.99 -7.39 7.26
C ALA A 80 -15.43 -6.94 6.97
N ALA A 81 -16.17 -6.66 8.03
CA ALA A 81 -17.58 -6.24 7.94
C ALA A 81 -17.70 -4.72 8.03
N ASP A 82 -18.78 -4.19 7.45
CA ASP A 82 -19.19 -2.78 7.58
C ASP A 82 -18.09 -1.78 7.23
N VAL A 83 -17.30 -2.08 6.19
CA VAL A 83 -16.17 -1.25 5.78
C VAL A 83 -16.67 0.05 5.15
N GLY A 84 -16.44 1.17 5.84
CA GLY A 84 -16.79 2.52 5.40
C GLY A 84 -15.58 3.35 4.97
N LEU A 85 -14.58 3.51 5.84
CA LEU A 85 -13.37 4.26 5.58
C LEU A 85 -12.15 3.34 5.53
N ILE A 86 -11.38 3.46 4.46
CA ILE A 86 -10.08 2.84 4.29
C ILE A 86 -9.02 3.93 4.22
N ILE A 87 -7.93 3.81 4.98
CA ILE A 87 -6.74 4.64 4.84
C ILE A 87 -5.61 3.72 4.37
N ASP A 88 -5.06 4.02 3.19
CA ASP A 88 -3.99 3.25 2.54
C ASP A 88 -2.70 4.08 2.55
N CYS A 89 -1.86 3.85 3.55
CA CYS A 89 -0.58 4.51 3.72
C CYS A 89 0.51 3.76 2.95
N GLY A 90 1.13 4.44 1.97
CA GLY A 90 2.04 3.83 1.00
C GLY A 90 1.28 3.11 -0.11
N ALA A 91 0.35 3.83 -0.77
CA ALA A 91 -0.51 3.26 -1.78
C ALA A 91 0.19 2.91 -3.10
N ASN A 92 1.45 3.31 -3.26
CA ASN A 92 2.27 3.06 -4.45
C ASN A 92 1.49 3.48 -5.72
N VAL A 93 1.32 2.60 -6.69
CA VAL A 93 0.55 2.85 -7.92
C VAL A 93 -0.96 2.59 -7.76
N GLY A 94 -1.47 2.39 -6.54
CA GLY A 94 -2.89 2.29 -6.23
C GLY A 94 -3.52 0.90 -6.35
N TYR A 95 -2.72 -0.16 -6.46
CA TYR A 95 -3.27 -1.50 -6.64
C TYR A 95 -3.91 -2.04 -5.36
N SER A 96 -3.35 -1.77 -4.17
CA SER A 96 -3.95 -2.06 -2.87
C SER A 96 -5.29 -1.37 -2.70
N SER A 97 -5.33 -0.07 -2.96
CA SER A 97 -6.57 0.72 -2.95
C SER A 97 -7.61 0.19 -3.94
N ALA A 98 -7.20 -0.17 -5.16
CA ALA A 98 -8.09 -0.73 -6.18
C ALA A 98 -8.65 -2.10 -5.75
N TYR A 99 -7.83 -2.97 -5.13
CA TYR A 99 -8.28 -4.24 -4.55
C TYR A 99 -9.34 -4.02 -3.46
N LEU A 100 -9.03 -3.16 -2.48
CA LEU A 100 -9.92 -2.90 -1.35
C LEU A 100 -11.23 -2.24 -1.79
N LEU A 101 -11.20 -1.25 -2.69
CA LEU A 101 -12.41 -0.62 -3.25
C LEU A 101 -13.26 -1.58 -4.08
N SER A 102 -12.64 -2.57 -4.70
CA SER A 102 -13.34 -3.60 -5.47
C SER A 102 -14.02 -4.61 -4.54
N ARG A 103 -13.38 -4.93 -3.44
CA ARG A 103 -13.90 -5.83 -2.41
C ARG A 103 -15.02 -5.19 -1.60
N PHE A 104 -14.84 -3.93 -1.18
CA PHE A 104 -15.76 -3.18 -0.33
C PHE A 104 -16.44 -2.05 -1.11
N ARG A 105 -17.55 -2.37 -1.78
CA ARG A 105 -18.18 -1.49 -2.79
C ARG A 105 -18.80 -0.21 -2.23
N HIS A 106 -19.04 -0.15 -0.92
CA HIS A 106 -19.56 1.04 -0.23
C HIS A 106 -18.48 1.85 0.49
N ALA A 107 -17.26 1.32 0.53
CA ALA A 107 -16.14 1.99 1.17
C ALA A 107 -15.61 3.16 0.34
N ARG A 108 -15.01 4.12 1.06
CA ARG A 108 -14.15 5.17 0.51
C ARG A 108 -12.71 4.89 0.92
N VAL A 109 -11.76 5.24 0.07
CA VAL A 109 -10.33 5.17 0.36
C VAL A 109 -9.69 6.55 0.36
N ILE A 110 -8.81 6.80 1.33
CA ILE A 110 -7.81 7.86 1.30
C ILE A 110 -6.47 7.16 1.08
N ALA A 111 -5.88 7.38 -0.08
CA ALA A 111 -4.66 6.73 -0.54
C ALA A 111 -3.50 7.72 -0.54
N ILE A 112 -2.42 7.41 0.18
CA ILE A 112 -1.30 8.31 0.40
C ILE A 112 -0.04 7.72 -0.24
N GLU A 113 0.62 8.51 -1.10
CA GLU A 113 1.85 8.12 -1.80
C GLU A 113 2.76 9.35 -1.97
N PRO A 114 4.00 9.32 -1.49
CA PRO A 114 4.92 10.45 -1.59
C PRO A 114 5.61 10.59 -2.95
N ASP A 115 5.94 9.48 -3.63
CA ASP A 115 6.65 9.55 -4.91
C ASP A 115 5.75 10.10 -6.01
N SER A 116 6.23 11.10 -6.72
CA SER A 116 5.44 11.80 -7.74
C SER A 116 5.07 10.92 -8.94
N THR A 117 5.89 9.95 -9.28
CA THR A 117 5.67 9.08 -10.44
C THR A 117 4.72 7.94 -10.10
N ASN A 118 4.79 7.40 -8.87
CA ASN A 118 3.83 6.46 -8.34
C ASN A 118 2.48 7.14 -8.13
N PHE A 119 2.48 8.35 -7.56
CA PHE A 119 1.28 9.14 -7.32
C PHE A 119 0.51 9.43 -8.61
N ALA A 120 1.18 9.78 -9.70
CA ALA A 120 0.53 9.98 -10.98
C ALA A 120 -0.18 8.69 -11.48
N MET A 121 0.44 7.52 -11.29
CA MET A 121 -0.18 6.23 -11.61
C MET A 121 -1.32 5.89 -10.65
N LEU A 122 -1.17 6.21 -9.36
CA LEU A 122 -2.21 6.07 -8.35
C LEU A 122 -3.48 6.82 -8.76
N GLU A 123 -3.35 8.10 -9.16
CA GLU A 123 -4.47 8.92 -9.61
C GLU A 123 -5.16 8.30 -10.83
N GLU A 124 -4.38 7.87 -11.83
CA GLU A 124 -4.94 7.22 -13.02
C GLU A 124 -5.66 5.91 -12.68
N ASN A 125 -5.08 5.07 -11.84
CA ASN A 125 -5.66 3.79 -11.43
C ASN A 125 -6.92 3.95 -10.57
N LEU A 126 -7.02 5.02 -9.78
CA LEU A 126 -8.17 5.27 -8.92
C LEU A 126 -9.26 6.13 -9.58
N THR A 127 -8.99 6.80 -10.69
CA THR A 127 -9.97 7.61 -11.44
C THR A 127 -11.31 6.88 -11.67
N PRO A 128 -11.35 5.58 -12.05
CA PRO A 128 -12.62 4.88 -12.28
C PRO A 128 -13.51 4.71 -11.04
N TYR A 129 -12.95 4.89 -9.84
CA TYR A 129 -13.69 4.76 -8.57
C TYR A 129 -14.42 6.06 -8.18
N GLY A 130 -14.15 7.18 -8.85
CA GLY A 130 -14.80 8.46 -8.65
C GLY A 130 -14.65 8.97 -7.20
N ASP A 131 -15.72 9.48 -6.63
CA ASP A 131 -15.74 10.10 -5.28
C ASP A 131 -15.43 9.12 -4.14
N ARG A 132 -15.30 7.81 -4.44
CA ARG A 132 -14.90 6.82 -3.45
C ARG A 132 -13.39 6.77 -3.22
N ALA A 133 -12.59 7.43 -4.05
CA ALA A 133 -11.15 7.43 -3.97
C ALA A 133 -10.61 8.86 -3.87
N GLN A 134 -9.85 9.11 -2.82
CA GLN A 134 -9.10 10.34 -2.65
C GLN A 134 -7.60 10.00 -2.61
N ALA A 135 -6.83 10.53 -3.56
CA ALA A 135 -5.39 10.41 -3.57
C ALA A 135 -4.74 11.66 -2.95
N ILE A 136 -3.73 11.46 -2.11
CA ILE A 136 -2.97 12.54 -1.46
C ILE A 136 -1.48 12.30 -1.68
N ARG A 137 -0.81 13.25 -2.34
CA ARG A 137 0.64 13.20 -2.50
C ARG A 137 1.32 13.74 -1.25
N SER A 138 1.65 12.84 -0.33
CA SER A 138 2.29 13.14 0.94
C SER A 138 3.02 11.92 1.47
N ALA A 139 4.01 12.12 2.33
CA ALA A 139 4.49 11.06 3.20
C ALA A 139 3.54 10.90 4.41
N VAL A 140 3.57 9.73 5.05
CA VAL A 140 2.89 9.50 6.33
C VAL A 140 3.91 9.57 7.44
N TRP A 141 3.59 10.33 8.50
CA TRP A 141 4.48 10.58 9.63
C TRP A 141 3.69 10.64 10.95
N SER A 142 4.37 10.82 12.08
CA SER A 142 3.69 10.97 13.37
C SER A 142 2.95 12.31 13.54
N HIS A 143 3.31 13.33 12.76
CA HIS A 143 2.71 14.67 12.76
C HIS A 143 2.97 15.38 11.45
N PRO A 144 2.19 16.41 11.09
CA PRO A 144 2.43 17.21 9.88
C PRO A 144 3.77 17.93 9.97
N THR A 145 4.67 17.69 9.01
CA THR A 145 6.00 18.29 8.97
C THR A 145 6.55 18.30 7.55
N GLY A 146 7.64 19.05 7.34
CA GLY A 146 8.42 18.98 6.10
C GLY A 146 9.45 17.86 6.19
N LEU A 147 9.59 17.07 5.12
CA LEU A 147 10.58 16.02 5.02
C LEU A 147 11.57 16.28 3.90
N VAL A 148 12.79 15.78 4.06
CA VAL A 148 13.83 15.72 3.06
C VAL A 148 14.33 14.30 2.90
N LEU A 149 14.80 13.95 1.69
CA LEU A 149 15.47 12.69 1.47
C LEU A 149 16.79 12.68 2.24
N SER A 150 17.02 11.65 3.04
CA SER A 150 18.31 11.44 3.69
C SER A 150 19.33 10.97 2.67
N GLU A 151 20.60 11.37 2.87
CA GLU A 151 21.71 10.82 2.11
C GLU A 151 22.06 9.39 2.52
N GLU A 152 21.52 8.92 3.64
CA GLU A 152 21.70 7.56 4.13
C GLU A 152 20.77 6.62 3.39
N THR A 153 21.36 5.66 2.65
CA THR A 153 20.61 4.56 2.02
C THR A 153 20.64 3.34 2.89
N PHE A 154 19.46 2.82 3.26
CA PHE A 154 19.34 1.49 3.88
C PHE A 154 19.15 0.42 2.78
N GLY A 155 19.87 -0.70 2.90
CA GLY A 155 19.68 -1.86 2.02
C GLY A 155 20.39 -1.80 0.66
N ASN A 156 19.83 -2.44 -0.34
CA ASN A 156 20.47 -2.75 -1.63
C ASN A 156 20.52 -1.58 -2.64
N GLY A 157 20.30 -0.33 -2.22
CA GLY A 157 20.42 0.84 -3.10
C GLY A 157 19.32 0.97 -4.17
N LEU A 158 18.20 0.28 -4.00
CA LEU A 158 17.05 0.40 -4.88
C LEU A 158 16.24 1.66 -4.55
N GLU A 159 15.46 2.16 -5.52
CA GLU A 159 14.77 3.46 -5.43
C GLU A 159 13.86 3.64 -4.21
N TRP A 160 13.32 2.55 -3.66
CA TRP A 160 12.46 2.53 -2.46
C TRP A 160 13.22 2.49 -1.12
N SER A 161 14.54 2.34 -1.12
CA SER A 161 15.34 2.29 0.11
C SER A 161 15.86 3.65 0.60
N ARG A 162 15.30 4.75 0.10
CA ARG A 162 15.67 6.10 0.53
C ARG A 162 14.97 6.44 1.83
N THR A 163 15.74 6.59 2.90
CA THR A 163 15.24 7.10 4.18
C THR A 163 14.87 8.58 4.05
N VAL A 164 13.80 8.96 4.72
CA VAL A 164 13.40 10.35 4.88
C VAL A 164 13.64 10.80 6.31
N ARG A 165 13.90 12.08 6.50
CA ARG A 165 13.98 12.72 7.81
C ARG A 165 13.27 14.07 7.81
N GLU A 166 12.95 14.55 8.98
CA GLU A 166 12.42 15.90 9.12
C GLU A 166 13.44 16.97 8.69
N THR A 167 12.91 18.05 8.13
CA THR A 167 13.71 19.24 7.80
C THR A 167 14.30 19.87 9.05
N ARG A 168 15.53 20.35 8.94
CA ARG A 168 16.16 21.21 9.95
C ARG A 168 15.76 22.66 9.72
N GLU A 169 16.02 23.51 10.70
CA GLU A 169 15.78 24.94 10.57
C GLU A 169 16.52 25.52 9.35
N GLY A 170 15.78 26.21 8.47
CA GLY A 170 16.30 26.78 7.22
C GLY A 170 16.38 25.82 6.04
N GLU A 171 16.07 24.54 6.18
CA GLU A 171 15.95 23.60 5.06
C GLU A 171 14.59 23.73 4.35
N THR A 172 14.63 23.66 3.02
CA THR A 172 13.39 23.56 2.23
C THR A 172 12.96 22.10 2.13
N PRO A 173 11.73 21.74 2.54
CA PRO A 173 11.24 20.38 2.43
C PRO A 173 11.15 19.93 0.96
N THR A 174 11.53 18.69 0.68
CA THR A 174 11.31 18.05 -0.61
C THR A 174 9.91 17.47 -0.73
N MET A 175 9.29 17.14 0.41
CA MET A 175 7.90 16.69 0.51
C MET A 175 7.29 17.11 1.84
N MET A 176 5.96 17.18 1.87
CA MET A 176 5.20 17.35 3.11
C MET A 176 4.76 16.00 3.65
N ALA A 177 4.64 15.92 4.95
CA ALA A 177 4.10 14.76 5.65
C ALA A 177 2.77 15.10 6.32
N ILE A 178 1.92 14.10 6.41
CA ILE A 178 0.63 14.14 7.10
C ILE A 178 0.55 12.98 8.09
N ASP A 179 -0.17 13.16 9.18
CA ASP A 179 -0.43 12.09 10.15
C ASP A 179 -1.81 11.44 9.92
N ILE A 180 -1.93 10.20 10.39
CA ILE A 180 -3.17 9.41 10.27
C ILE A 180 -4.33 10.08 11.02
N GLY A 181 -4.07 10.72 12.17
CA GLY A 181 -5.09 11.44 12.93
C GLY A 181 -5.70 12.59 12.12
N THR A 182 -4.88 13.37 11.44
CA THR A 182 -5.34 14.46 10.57
C THR A 182 -6.13 13.92 9.37
N LEU A 183 -5.71 12.82 8.75
CA LEU A 183 -6.46 12.16 7.67
C LEU A 183 -7.83 11.69 8.16
N PHE A 184 -7.87 11.09 9.34
CA PHE A 184 -9.09 10.60 9.96
C PHE A 184 -10.04 11.75 10.31
N ASP A 185 -9.56 12.79 10.99
CA ASP A 185 -10.37 13.96 11.37
C ASP A 185 -11.02 14.63 10.15
N ASN A 186 -10.26 14.76 9.05
CA ASN A 186 -10.73 15.35 7.80
C ASN A 186 -11.70 14.43 7.02
N SER A 187 -11.74 13.14 7.30
CA SER A 187 -12.63 12.19 6.63
C SER A 187 -14.10 12.37 6.98
N GLY A 188 -14.39 12.94 8.16
CA GLY A 188 -15.72 13.04 8.73
C GLY A 188 -16.35 11.70 9.13
N CYS A 189 -15.55 10.62 9.21
CA CYS A 189 -15.98 9.30 9.65
C CYS A 189 -15.78 9.13 11.16
N GLU A 190 -16.53 8.22 11.75
CA GLU A 190 -16.41 7.89 13.18
C GLU A 190 -15.35 6.81 13.45
N ARG A 191 -15.01 6.01 12.44
CA ARG A 191 -14.03 4.92 12.54
C ARG A 191 -13.25 4.75 11.24
N ILE A 192 -12.04 4.21 11.39
CA ILE A 192 -11.20 3.70 10.30
C ILE A 192 -11.46 2.19 10.21
N SER A 193 -12.27 1.78 9.25
CA SER A 193 -12.62 0.36 9.11
C SER A 193 -11.41 -0.49 8.71
N ILE A 194 -10.54 0.05 7.85
CA ILE A 194 -9.28 -0.57 7.48
C ILE A 194 -8.18 0.49 7.43
N LEU A 195 -7.10 0.26 8.16
CA LEU A 195 -5.85 1.00 8.06
C LEU A 195 -4.78 0.05 7.48
N LYS A 196 -4.29 0.36 6.28
CA LYS A 196 -3.13 -0.32 5.70
C LYS A 196 -1.91 0.58 5.85
N VAL A 197 -0.80 0.01 6.33
CA VAL A 197 0.48 0.72 6.52
C VAL A 197 1.60 -0.10 5.90
N ASP A 198 2.26 0.49 4.91
CA ASP A 198 3.40 -0.07 4.21
C ASP A 198 4.19 1.12 3.64
N ILE A 199 5.09 1.67 4.46
CA ILE A 199 5.72 2.98 4.27
C ILE A 199 7.24 2.93 4.41
N GLU A 200 7.82 1.76 4.09
CA GLU A 200 9.25 1.56 3.87
C GLU A 200 10.16 2.05 5.00
N GLY A 201 9.81 1.69 6.24
CA GLY A 201 10.61 1.96 7.44
C GLY A 201 10.20 3.20 8.24
N ALA A 202 9.21 3.98 7.79
CA ALA A 202 8.65 5.08 8.58
C ALA A 202 7.64 4.62 9.66
N GLU A 203 7.29 3.33 9.71
CA GLU A 203 6.37 2.73 10.67
C GLU A 203 6.79 3.07 12.11
N LYS A 204 8.10 2.97 12.40
CA LYS A 204 8.62 3.31 13.73
C LYS A 204 8.34 4.75 14.14
N VAL A 205 8.28 5.69 13.20
CA VAL A 205 7.98 7.10 13.51
C VAL A 205 6.49 7.29 13.72
N VAL A 206 5.65 6.69 12.87
CA VAL A 206 4.19 6.78 12.95
C VAL A 206 3.67 6.22 14.28
N PHE A 207 4.26 5.12 14.75
CA PHE A 207 3.84 4.44 15.99
C PHE A 207 4.64 4.85 17.24
N ALA A 208 5.63 5.77 17.14
CA ALA A 208 6.36 6.26 18.29
C ALA A 208 5.59 7.32 19.08
N SER A 209 4.71 8.09 18.44
CA SER A 209 3.97 9.18 19.09
C SER A 209 2.73 9.58 18.31
N ASN A 210 1.76 10.21 19.00
CA ASN A 210 0.51 10.73 18.46
C ASN A 210 -0.46 9.66 17.89
N PHE A 211 -0.10 8.39 17.93
CA PHE A 211 -0.98 7.31 17.47
C PHE A 211 -2.21 7.14 18.40
N GLU A 212 -2.14 7.58 19.64
CA GLU A 212 -3.22 7.52 20.63
C GLU A 212 -4.48 8.28 20.19
N ARG A 213 -4.33 9.27 19.29
CA ARG A 213 -5.45 10.06 18.76
C ARG A 213 -6.40 9.27 17.87
N TRP A 214 -5.92 8.20 17.25
CA TRP A 214 -6.66 7.48 16.23
C TRP A 214 -6.66 5.95 16.39
N ILE A 215 -5.74 5.38 17.15
CA ILE A 215 -5.58 3.93 17.22
C ILE A 215 -6.83 3.23 17.78
N ASP A 216 -7.55 3.85 18.71
CA ASP A 216 -8.80 3.35 19.28
C ASP A 216 -9.98 3.38 18.29
N LYS A 217 -9.84 4.10 17.18
CA LYS A 217 -10.84 4.21 16.10
C LYS A 217 -10.62 3.21 14.97
N VAL A 218 -9.52 2.46 14.98
CA VAL A 218 -9.20 1.48 13.93
C VAL A 218 -9.85 0.13 14.24
N ASP A 219 -10.57 -0.44 13.27
CA ASP A 219 -11.19 -1.77 13.38
C ASP A 219 -10.25 -2.87 12.91
N ASN A 220 -9.66 -2.69 11.73
CA ASN A 220 -8.69 -3.61 11.14
C ASN A 220 -7.43 -2.83 10.74
N LEU A 221 -6.28 -3.26 11.23
CA LEU A 221 -4.98 -2.72 10.84
C LEU A 221 -4.17 -3.82 10.20
N VAL A 222 -3.61 -3.55 9.03
CA VAL A 222 -2.68 -4.42 8.34
C VAL A 222 -1.41 -3.63 8.05
N ILE A 223 -0.27 -4.20 8.44
CA ILE A 223 1.02 -3.50 8.39
C ILE A 223 2.14 -4.45 7.93
N GLU A 224 2.98 -3.95 7.01
CA GLU A 224 4.29 -4.51 6.73
C GLU A 224 5.34 -3.83 7.59
N LEU A 225 6.17 -4.62 8.27
CA LEU A 225 7.16 -4.12 9.24
C LEU A 225 8.58 -4.37 8.70
N HIS A 226 9.22 -3.30 8.24
CA HIS A 226 10.47 -3.35 7.47
C HIS A 226 11.75 -3.50 8.31
N SER A 227 11.65 -3.55 9.65
CA SER A 227 12.78 -3.80 10.54
C SER A 227 12.35 -4.29 11.91
N ASP A 228 13.29 -4.86 12.67
CA ASP A 228 13.06 -5.24 14.07
C ASP A 228 12.73 -4.02 14.95
N GLU A 229 13.29 -2.85 14.63
CA GLU A 229 12.98 -1.59 15.32
C GLU A 229 11.53 -1.18 15.05
N CYS A 230 11.07 -1.21 13.77
CA CYS A 230 9.67 -0.96 13.40
C CYS A 230 8.74 -1.92 14.14
N ARG A 231 9.07 -3.21 14.17
CA ARG A 231 8.30 -4.23 14.89
C ARG A 231 8.24 -3.94 16.40
N SER A 232 9.34 -3.61 17.01
CA SER A 232 9.40 -3.34 18.44
C SER A 232 8.55 -2.13 18.85
N VAL A 233 8.66 -1.02 18.11
CA VAL A 233 7.89 0.20 18.36
C VAL A 233 6.40 -0.05 18.11
N PHE A 234 6.06 -0.70 16.99
CA PHE A 234 4.68 -1.04 16.67
C PHE A 234 4.03 -1.93 17.74
N MET A 235 4.69 -3.00 18.16
CA MET A 235 4.16 -3.92 19.18
C MET A 235 3.95 -3.22 20.51
N ALA A 236 4.83 -2.28 20.88
CA ALA A 236 4.64 -1.46 22.10
C ALA A 236 3.42 -0.53 21.97
N ALA A 237 3.20 0.08 20.80
CA ALA A 237 2.09 1.00 20.55
C ALA A 237 0.73 0.31 20.61
N ILE A 238 0.62 -0.92 20.08
CA ILE A 238 -0.65 -1.66 20.05
C ILE A 238 -0.93 -2.45 21.33
N ALA A 239 0.05 -2.57 22.22
CA ALA A 239 -0.12 -3.28 23.50
C ALA A 239 -1.27 -2.66 24.32
N GLY A 240 -2.24 -3.49 24.71
CA GLY A 240 -3.41 -3.04 25.46
C GLY A 240 -4.47 -2.29 24.66
N GLN A 241 -4.31 -2.15 23.34
CA GLN A 241 -5.28 -1.44 22.48
C GLN A 241 -6.48 -2.33 22.05
N GLY A 242 -6.60 -3.54 22.56
CA GLY A 242 -7.76 -4.43 22.26
C GLY A 242 -7.72 -5.09 20.90
N PHE A 243 -6.54 -5.27 20.32
CA PHE A 243 -6.37 -6.01 19.07
C PHE A 243 -6.03 -7.48 19.29
N VAL A 244 -6.60 -8.34 18.43
CA VAL A 244 -6.13 -9.71 18.21
C VAL A 244 -5.21 -9.69 17.00
N LEU A 245 -4.02 -10.26 17.17
CA LEU A 245 -2.99 -10.30 16.15
C LEU A 245 -3.02 -11.64 15.40
N SER A 246 -2.75 -11.58 14.12
CA SER A 246 -2.47 -12.73 13.25
C SER A 246 -1.47 -12.31 12.17
N GLU A 247 -0.91 -13.29 11.46
CA GLU A 247 0.00 -13.02 10.34
C GLU A 247 -0.66 -13.49 9.03
N CYS A 248 -0.38 -12.77 7.96
CA CYS A 248 -0.80 -13.10 6.61
C CYS A 248 0.36 -12.81 5.66
N ASP A 249 1.13 -13.83 5.29
CA ASP A 249 2.39 -13.72 4.56
C ASP A 249 3.38 -12.76 5.29
N GLU A 250 3.74 -11.64 4.71
CA GLU A 250 4.64 -10.64 5.32
C GLU A 250 3.90 -9.61 6.20
N LEU A 251 2.56 -9.67 6.20
CA LEU A 251 1.73 -8.71 6.92
C LEU A 251 1.41 -9.14 8.35
N THR A 252 1.55 -8.21 9.28
CA THR A 252 0.94 -8.30 10.61
C THR A 252 -0.48 -7.74 10.54
N VAL A 253 -1.46 -8.54 10.96
CA VAL A 253 -2.89 -8.20 10.90
C VAL A 253 -3.42 -8.06 12.31
N CYS A 254 -3.98 -6.90 12.63
CA CYS A 254 -4.58 -6.60 13.93
C CYS A 254 -6.08 -6.35 13.74
N ARG A 255 -6.92 -7.11 14.43
CA ARG A 255 -8.38 -6.95 14.42
C ARG A 255 -8.85 -6.55 15.79
N ARG A 256 -9.65 -5.51 15.86
CA ARG A 256 -10.28 -5.09 17.11
C ARG A 256 -11.30 -6.12 17.55
N GLN A 257 -11.26 -6.47 18.82
CA GLN A 257 -12.32 -7.27 19.43
C GLN A 257 -13.58 -6.41 19.58
N PRO A 258 -14.78 -7.01 19.36
CA PRO A 258 -16.06 -6.32 19.56
C PRO A 258 -16.25 -5.82 20.99
#